data_ad7a655d1162b4c3802d7490210fcc85
#
_entry.id   ad7a655d1162b4c3802d7490210fcc85
#
_cell.length_a   1.000
_cell.length_b   1.000
_cell.length_c   1.000
_cell.angle_alpha   90.00
_cell.angle_beta   90.00
_cell.angle_gamma   90.00
#
_symmetry.space_group_name_H-M   'P 1'
#
loop_
_entity.id
_entity.type
_entity.pdbx_description
1 polymer ?
#
loop_
_entity_poly.entity_id
_entity_poly.type
_entity_poly.pdbx_seq_one_letter_code
_entity_poly.pdbx_strand_id
1 'polypeptide(L)'
;TQAAAAGGITTVVDMPLNCNPVTTTADALNQKLASLEEKLWIDCGFWGGIVPDNLDELDDLLKAGVLGFKSFTIHSGLDEFPRVKEKHIRQAIQKLVKSDVPYLIHAELEDERDSTASLSGDQNVRYVDFLASRPRAWENNAIEMMISLAEEARLGSSEVHIHIVHLSSSDALDMINAAKKSGLRISTETCPHYLTLNSESIPDFNPLFKCTPPIREAANNDNLWWGLGEGIIDFIVSDHSPCTPELKHLETGNFLQAWGGISSLQFGLPLIWTEAKKRGYSLQQ
;
A
#
# COMPACT_ATOMS: atom_id res chain seq x y z
N THR A 1 1.51 -8.57 16.68
CA THR A 1 1.27 -7.41 17.54
C THR A 1 2.37 -7.18 18.59
N GLN A 2 3.14 -8.22 19.03
CA GLN A 2 4.30 -8.04 19.94
C GLN A 2 5.38 -7.12 19.35
N ALA A 3 5.74 -7.31 18.07
CA ALA A 3 6.70 -6.45 17.39
C ALA A 3 6.21 -4.99 17.28
N ALA A 4 4.91 -4.79 17.13
CA ALA A 4 4.29 -3.47 17.14
C ALA A 4 4.46 -2.79 18.52
N ALA A 5 4.10 -3.49 19.59
CA ALA A 5 4.28 -3.00 20.97
C ALA A 5 5.75 -2.67 21.24
N ALA A 6 6.69 -3.54 20.84
CA ALA A 6 8.14 -3.31 20.98
C ALA A 6 8.63 -2.11 20.16
N GLY A 7 7.98 -1.80 19.05
CA GLY A 7 8.24 -0.62 18.20
C GLY A 7 7.56 0.67 18.65
N GLY A 8 6.81 0.64 19.78
CA GLY A 8 6.07 1.80 20.29
C GLY A 8 4.73 2.05 19.61
N ILE A 9 4.23 1.09 18.82
CA ILE A 9 2.94 1.15 18.13
C ILE A 9 1.85 0.63 19.08
N THR A 10 0.80 1.39 19.28
CA THR A 10 -0.31 1.08 20.19
C THR A 10 -1.55 0.54 19.47
N THR A 11 -1.65 0.81 18.17
CA THR A 11 -2.79 0.43 17.35
C THR A 11 -2.33 0.08 15.94
N VAL A 12 -2.86 -1.00 15.39
CA VAL A 12 -2.66 -1.38 13.98
C VAL A 12 -4.00 -1.61 13.31
N VAL A 13 -4.05 -1.43 11.99
CA VAL A 13 -5.20 -1.85 11.19
C VAL A 13 -4.71 -2.88 10.17
N ASP A 14 -5.19 -4.11 10.32
CA ASP A 14 -4.74 -5.26 9.55
C ASP A 14 -5.38 -5.30 8.16
N MET A 15 -4.59 -5.64 7.15
CA MET A 15 -5.02 -5.72 5.76
C MET A 15 -5.90 -6.95 5.50
N PRO A 16 -6.77 -6.90 4.45
CA PRO A 16 -7.72 -7.98 4.18
C PRO A 16 -7.12 -9.20 3.48
N LEU A 17 -5.83 -9.16 3.17
CA LEU A 17 -5.10 -10.22 2.46
C LEU A 17 -3.93 -10.73 3.30
N ASN A 18 -3.19 -11.73 2.79
CA ASN A 18 -2.16 -12.47 3.53
C ASN A 18 -2.71 -13.17 4.78
N CYS A 19 -3.97 -13.56 4.73
CA CYS A 19 -4.66 -14.35 5.73
C CYS A 19 -5.56 -15.38 5.02
N ASN A 20 -5.94 -16.43 5.71
CA ASN A 20 -6.80 -17.48 5.15
C ASN A 20 -7.98 -17.76 6.10
N PRO A 21 -9.23 -17.47 5.63
CA PRO A 21 -9.59 -16.85 4.36
C PRO A 21 -9.21 -15.36 4.29
N VAL A 22 -9.11 -14.79 3.07
CA VAL A 22 -8.99 -13.33 2.86
C VAL A 22 -10.27 -12.63 3.34
N THR A 23 -10.15 -11.41 3.90
CA THR A 23 -11.28 -10.71 4.56
C THR A 23 -12.17 -10.01 3.53
N THR A 24 -12.86 -10.79 2.72
CA THR A 24 -13.77 -10.32 1.66
C THR A 24 -15.25 -10.56 1.95
N THR A 25 -15.55 -11.21 3.08
CA THR A 25 -16.91 -11.43 3.60
C THR A 25 -16.95 -11.20 5.10
N ALA A 26 -18.15 -10.96 5.66
CA ALA A 26 -18.34 -10.86 7.11
C ALA A 26 -17.95 -12.14 7.84
N ASP A 27 -18.23 -13.31 7.26
CA ASP A 27 -17.81 -14.60 7.82
C ASP A 27 -16.30 -14.76 7.91
N ALA A 28 -15.56 -14.31 6.87
CA ALA A 28 -14.10 -14.34 6.90
C ALA A 28 -13.55 -13.39 7.99
N LEU A 29 -14.16 -12.22 8.18
CA LEU A 29 -13.80 -11.33 9.29
C LEU A 29 -14.05 -12.00 10.64
N ASN A 30 -15.20 -12.64 10.84
CA ASN A 30 -15.53 -13.32 12.09
C ASN A 30 -14.53 -14.45 12.39
N GLN A 31 -14.13 -15.23 11.39
CA GLN A 31 -13.08 -16.25 11.53
C GLN A 31 -11.75 -15.64 11.95
N LYS A 32 -11.35 -14.51 11.32
CA LYS A 32 -10.14 -13.76 11.70
C LYS A 32 -10.23 -13.30 13.16
N LEU A 33 -11.32 -12.68 13.58
CA LEU A 33 -11.52 -12.19 14.95
C LEU A 33 -11.42 -13.34 15.97
N ALA A 34 -12.10 -14.46 15.71
CA ALA A 34 -12.03 -15.64 16.59
C ALA A 34 -10.60 -16.20 16.70
N SER A 35 -9.81 -16.13 15.62
CA SER A 35 -8.42 -16.59 15.62
C SER A 35 -7.47 -15.72 16.45
N LEU A 36 -7.86 -14.48 16.74
CA LEU A 36 -7.04 -13.47 17.44
C LEU A 36 -7.36 -13.36 18.93
N GLU A 37 -8.40 -14.06 19.40
CA GLU A 37 -8.81 -14.04 20.81
C GLU A 37 -7.63 -14.36 21.73
N GLU A 38 -7.41 -13.51 22.74
CA GLU A 38 -6.29 -13.58 23.70
C GLU A 38 -4.87 -13.47 23.11
N LYS A 39 -4.71 -13.12 21.80
CA LYS A 39 -3.39 -13.07 21.15
C LYS A 39 -2.90 -11.66 20.87
N LEU A 40 -3.75 -10.66 21.04
CA LEU A 40 -3.40 -9.27 20.74
C LEU A 40 -2.71 -8.61 21.93
N TRP A 41 -1.66 -7.85 21.63
CA TRP A 41 -0.88 -7.06 22.60
C TRP A 41 -1.18 -5.56 22.50
N ILE A 42 -1.83 -5.16 21.44
CA ILE A 42 -2.21 -3.77 21.13
C ILE A 42 -3.58 -3.79 20.47
N ASP A 43 -4.20 -2.63 20.35
CA ASP A 43 -5.45 -2.49 19.62
C ASP A 43 -5.28 -2.86 18.15
N CYS A 44 -6.28 -3.54 17.59
CA CYS A 44 -6.25 -3.99 16.21
C CYS A 44 -7.61 -3.73 15.52
N GLY A 45 -7.60 -2.90 14.47
CA GLY A 45 -8.69 -2.74 13.53
C GLY A 45 -8.47 -3.59 12.28
N PHE A 46 -9.47 -3.62 11.39
CA PHE A 46 -9.43 -4.47 10.20
C PHE A 46 -9.97 -3.73 8.98
N TRP A 47 -9.29 -3.90 7.84
CA TRP A 47 -9.80 -3.50 6.54
C TRP A 47 -10.57 -4.65 5.90
N GLY A 48 -11.69 -4.34 5.22
CA GLY A 48 -12.36 -5.25 4.31
C GLY A 48 -11.72 -5.23 2.91
N GLY A 49 -11.81 -6.34 2.19
CA GLY A 49 -11.32 -6.42 0.81
C GLY A 49 -12.42 -6.14 -0.21
N ILE A 50 -12.08 -5.42 -1.28
CA ILE A 50 -12.89 -5.34 -2.48
C ILE A 50 -12.19 -6.09 -3.59
N VAL A 51 -12.88 -7.12 -4.10
CA VAL A 51 -12.47 -7.94 -5.25
C VAL A 51 -13.63 -7.95 -6.28
N PRO A 52 -13.41 -8.41 -7.53
CA PRO A 52 -14.42 -8.31 -8.58
C PRO A 52 -15.81 -8.85 -8.24
N ASP A 53 -15.89 -9.89 -7.44
CA ASP A 53 -17.12 -10.68 -7.24
C ASP A 53 -17.74 -10.54 -5.83
N ASN A 54 -17.27 -9.55 -4.99
CA ASN A 54 -17.78 -9.41 -3.62
C ASN A 54 -18.49 -8.08 -3.32
N LEU A 55 -18.88 -7.33 -4.32
CA LEU A 55 -19.49 -6.01 -4.10
C LEU A 55 -20.78 -6.06 -3.26
N ASP A 56 -21.47 -7.18 -3.23
CA ASP A 56 -22.70 -7.34 -2.44
C ASP A 56 -22.42 -7.63 -0.95
N GLU A 57 -21.18 -7.99 -0.61
CA GLU A 57 -20.73 -8.24 0.76
C GLU A 57 -20.33 -6.97 1.53
N LEU A 58 -20.19 -5.81 0.84
CA LEU A 58 -19.61 -4.61 1.46
C LEU A 58 -20.45 -4.07 2.61
N ASP A 59 -21.78 -4.09 2.50
CA ASP A 59 -22.66 -3.62 3.55
C ASP A 59 -22.58 -4.52 4.81
N ASP A 60 -22.43 -5.81 4.64
CA ASP A 60 -22.32 -6.75 5.75
C ASP A 60 -20.94 -6.70 6.40
N LEU A 61 -19.88 -6.48 5.62
CA LEU A 61 -18.55 -6.18 6.16
C LEU A 61 -18.53 -4.89 6.99
N LEU A 62 -19.21 -3.82 6.53
CA LEU A 62 -19.36 -2.57 7.29
C LEU A 62 -20.08 -2.80 8.61
N LYS A 63 -21.21 -3.52 8.58
CA LYS A 63 -21.95 -3.90 9.81
C LYS A 63 -21.12 -4.74 10.75
N ALA A 64 -20.25 -5.60 10.23
CA ALA A 64 -19.34 -6.41 11.00
C ALA A 64 -18.15 -5.62 11.60
N GLY A 65 -17.95 -4.36 11.19
CA GLY A 65 -17.05 -3.41 11.83
C GLY A 65 -15.71 -3.20 11.13
N VAL A 66 -15.59 -3.47 9.82
CA VAL A 66 -14.39 -3.03 9.08
C VAL A 66 -14.32 -1.50 9.03
N LEU A 67 -13.10 -0.97 9.08
CA LEU A 67 -12.85 0.47 9.12
C LEU A 67 -12.85 1.14 7.74
N GLY A 68 -12.89 0.35 6.68
CA GLY A 68 -12.90 0.74 5.29
C GLY A 68 -12.51 -0.44 4.41
N PHE A 69 -12.18 -0.16 3.16
CA PHE A 69 -11.95 -1.22 2.18
C PHE A 69 -10.64 -1.03 1.42
N LYS A 70 -10.02 -2.14 1.06
CA LYS A 70 -8.79 -2.19 0.26
C LYS A 70 -9.00 -2.99 -1.02
N SER A 71 -8.43 -2.50 -2.13
CA SER A 71 -8.26 -3.28 -3.35
C SER A 71 -6.92 -3.04 -4.04
N PHE A 72 -6.65 -3.85 -5.06
CA PHE A 72 -5.44 -3.77 -5.89
C PHE A 72 -5.84 -3.56 -7.34
N THR A 73 -5.15 -2.67 -8.03
CA THR A 73 -5.31 -2.47 -9.48
C THR A 73 -4.37 -3.34 -10.31
N ILE A 74 -3.41 -3.97 -9.66
CA ILE A 74 -2.51 -4.98 -10.21
C ILE A 74 -2.70 -6.31 -9.47
N HIS A 75 -2.13 -7.41 -9.97
CA HIS A 75 -2.16 -8.70 -9.26
C HIS A 75 -1.52 -8.60 -7.88
N SER A 76 -2.25 -8.98 -6.84
CA SER A 76 -1.83 -8.84 -5.44
C SER A 76 -0.74 -9.83 -4.99
N GLY A 77 -0.48 -10.85 -5.80
CA GLY A 77 0.34 -12.01 -5.43
C GLY A 77 -0.49 -13.21 -4.94
N LEU A 78 -1.80 -13.03 -4.73
CA LEU A 78 -2.73 -14.07 -4.26
C LEU A 78 -3.90 -14.23 -5.23
N ASP A 79 -4.20 -15.45 -5.64
CA ASP A 79 -5.34 -15.74 -6.51
C ASP A 79 -6.68 -15.48 -5.82
N GLU A 80 -6.71 -15.66 -4.49
CA GLU A 80 -7.89 -15.40 -3.65
C GLU A 80 -8.18 -13.90 -3.46
N PHE A 81 -7.24 -13.03 -3.84
CA PHE A 81 -7.41 -11.58 -3.80
C PHE A 81 -7.11 -10.95 -5.16
N PRO A 82 -7.96 -11.21 -6.18
CA PRO A 82 -7.74 -10.76 -7.55
C PRO A 82 -7.85 -9.24 -7.70
N ARG A 83 -7.12 -8.71 -8.69
CA ARG A 83 -7.14 -7.28 -9.02
C ARG A 83 -8.53 -6.81 -9.46
N VAL A 84 -8.87 -5.58 -9.11
CA VAL A 84 -10.03 -4.89 -9.63
C VAL A 84 -9.68 -4.13 -10.92
N LYS A 85 -10.67 -3.95 -11.78
CA LYS A 85 -10.60 -3.08 -12.96
C LYS A 85 -11.40 -1.82 -12.68
N GLU A 86 -11.20 -0.78 -13.48
CA GLU A 86 -11.92 0.49 -13.37
C GLU A 86 -13.44 0.32 -13.19
N LYS A 87 -14.08 -0.58 -13.94
CA LYS A 87 -15.51 -0.88 -13.82
C LYS A 87 -15.92 -1.33 -12.41
N HIS A 88 -15.08 -2.14 -11.74
CA HIS A 88 -15.34 -2.64 -10.39
C HIS A 88 -15.15 -1.50 -9.36
N ILE A 89 -14.15 -0.64 -9.59
CA ILE A 89 -13.89 0.55 -8.75
C ILE A 89 -15.08 1.50 -8.83
N ARG A 90 -15.60 1.79 -10.02
CA ARG A 90 -16.82 2.61 -10.22
C ARG A 90 -18.00 2.07 -9.43
N GLN A 91 -18.24 0.77 -9.50
CA GLN A 91 -19.32 0.11 -8.77
C GLN A 91 -19.11 0.16 -7.25
N ALA A 92 -17.86 -0.05 -6.80
CA ALA A 92 -17.50 0.07 -5.39
C ALA A 92 -17.73 1.51 -4.88
N ILE A 93 -17.28 2.52 -5.61
CA ILE A 93 -17.50 3.94 -5.27
C ILE A 93 -18.99 4.22 -5.10
N GLN A 94 -19.85 3.78 -6.02
CA GLN A 94 -21.30 3.99 -5.93
C GLN A 94 -21.94 3.40 -4.65
N LYS A 95 -21.37 2.32 -4.11
CA LYS A 95 -21.78 1.75 -2.82
C LYS A 95 -21.20 2.55 -1.65
N LEU A 96 -19.91 2.91 -1.72
CA LEU A 96 -19.17 3.54 -0.62
C LEU A 96 -19.52 5.02 -0.39
N VAL A 97 -20.05 5.74 -1.38
CA VAL A 97 -20.51 7.13 -1.19
C VAL A 97 -21.60 7.30 -0.13
N LYS A 98 -22.21 6.20 0.29
CA LYS A 98 -23.21 6.17 1.38
C LYS A 98 -22.60 5.93 2.76
N SER A 99 -21.32 5.64 2.81
CA SER A 99 -20.56 5.36 4.03
C SER A 99 -19.42 6.37 4.19
N ASP A 100 -19.06 6.67 5.42
CA ASP A 100 -17.97 7.61 5.72
C ASP A 100 -16.65 6.86 5.97
N VAL A 101 -16.38 5.83 5.16
CA VAL A 101 -15.17 5.02 5.30
C VAL A 101 -14.23 5.22 4.11
N PRO A 102 -12.90 5.12 4.30
CA PRO A 102 -11.95 5.25 3.22
C PRO A 102 -11.94 4.01 2.30
N TYR A 103 -11.72 4.27 1.02
CA TYR A 103 -11.41 3.26 0.02
C TYR A 103 -9.91 3.30 -0.30
N LEU A 104 -9.19 2.33 0.21
CA LEU A 104 -7.74 2.17 0.08
C LEU A 104 -7.40 1.48 -1.25
N ILE A 105 -6.36 1.96 -1.92
CA ILE A 105 -5.95 1.41 -3.20
C ILE A 105 -4.44 1.16 -3.26
N HIS A 106 -4.05 -0.09 -3.56
CA HIS A 106 -2.72 -0.39 -4.09
C HIS A 106 -2.73 0.03 -5.56
N ALA A 107 -2.15 1.18 -5.82
CA ALA A 107 -2.27 1.89 -7.08
C ALA A 107 -1.11 1.56 -8.01
N GLU A 108 -1.24 0.52 -8.83
CA GLU A 108 -0.35 0.23 -9.95
C GLU A 108 -1.18 -0.32 -11.11
N LEU A 109 -1.08 0.31 -12.28
CA LEU A 109 -1.67 -0.15 -13.54
C LEU A 109 -0.56 -0.63 -14.46
N GLU A 110 -0.51 -1.95 -14.64
CA GLU A 110 0.40 -2.57 -15.59
C GLU A 110 0.03 -2.16 -17.03
N ASP A 111 0.98 -1.56 -17.74
CA ASP A 111 0.88 -1.33 -19.17
C ASP A 111 1.80 -2.31 -19.91
N GLU A 112 1.23 -3.18 -20.72
CA GLU A 112 2.00 -4.16 -21.50
C GLU A 112 3.02 -3.50 -22.44
N ARG A 113 2.81 -2.23 -22.80
CA ARG A 113 3.74 -1.46 -23.63
C ARG A 113 5.01 -1.04 -22.87
N ASP A 114 4.90 -0.91 -21.55
CA ASP A 114 6.02 -0.54 -20.66
C ASP A 114 6.77 -1.77 -20.15
N SER A 115 6.29 -2.96 -20.42
CA SER A 115 6.98 -4.21 -20.08
C SER A 115 8.23 -4.40 -20.94
N THR A 116 9.19 -3.50 -20.78
CA THR A 116 10.48 -3.52 -21.50
C THR A 116 11.39 -4.66 -21.10
N ALA A 117 10.94 -5.50 -20.19
CA ALA A 117 11.67 -6.67 -19.78
C ALA A 117 10.73 -7.86 -19.63
N SER A 118 10.59 -8.66 -20.69
CA SER A 118 10.51 -10.09 -20.46
C SER A 118 11.85 -10.48 -19.79
N LEU A 119 11.94 -10.23 -18.47
CA LEU A 119 13.05 -10.67 -17.67
C LEU A 119 13.01 -12.19 -17.65
N SER A 120 13.57 -12.81 -18.65
CA SER A 120 13.67 -14.26 -18.81
C SER A 120 15.03 -14.72 -18.30
N GLY A 121 15.01 -15.68 -17.37
CA GLY A 121 16.21 -16.43 -16.99
C GLY A 121 16.87 -15.97 -15.68
N ASP A 122 17.99 -16.57 -15.36
CA ASP A 122 18.78 -16.44 -14.12
C ASP A 122 19.38 -15.03 -13.86
N GLN A 123 19.02 -14.02 -14.66
CA GLN A 123 19.59 -12.67 -14.58
C GLN A 123 18.84 -11.71 -13.64
N ASN A 124 17.76 -12.13 -12.99
CA ASN A 124 16.90 -11.26 -12.19
C ASN A 124 17.39 -11.05 -10.76
N VAL A 125 18.68 -10.92 -10.60
CA VAL A 125 19.33 -10.80 -9.29
C VAL A 125 19.75 -9.36 -8.97
N ARG A 126 19.61 -8.42 -9.94
CA ARG A 126 19.95 -7.01 -9.73
C ARG A 126 18.69 -6.23 -9.36
N TYR A 127 18.82 -5.37 -8.36
CA TYR A 127 17.70 -4.54 -7.96
C TYR A 127 17.24 -3.58 -9.08
N VAL A 128 18.18 -3.07 -9.88
CA VAL A 128 17.87 -2.16 -10.99
C VAL A 128 16.96 -2.80 -12.05
N ASP A 129 17.08 -4.10 -12.29
CA ASP A 129 16.23 -4.81 -13.24
C ASP A 129 14.80 -4.97 -12.68
N PHE A 130 14.69 -5.29 -11.38
CA PHE A 130 13.39 -5.29 -10.69
C PHE A 130 12.75 -3.90 -10.70
N LEU A 131 13.50 -2.84 -10.40
CA LEU A 131 13.01 -1.47 -10.43
C LEU A 131 12.50 -1.08 -11.82
N ALA A 132 13.23 -1.43 -12.88
CA ALA A 132 12.85 -1.18 -14.26
C ALA A 132 11.58 -1.96 -14.68
N SER A 133 11.34 -3.13 -14.09
CA SER A 133 10.12 -3.92 -14.35
C SER A 133 8.84 -3.31 -13.76
N ARG A 134 8.95 -2.30 -12.90
CA ARG A 134 7.82 -1.61 -12.27
C ARG A 134 8.00 -0.09 -12.37
N PRO A 135 7.79 0.47 -13.57
CA PRO A 135 8.02 1.90 -13.83
C PRO A 135 7.07 2.77 -12.99
N ARG A 136 7.51 3.99 -12.68
CA ARG A 136 6.71 4.99 -11.95
C ARG A 136 5.35 5.26 -12.60
N ALA A 137 5.30 5.17 -13.93
CA ALA A 137 4.07 5.38 -14.68
C ALA A 137 2.93 4.45 -14.24
N TRP A 138 3.22 3.22 -13.82
CA TRP A 138 2.16 2.32 -13.34
C TRP A 138 1.47 2.87 -12.09
N GLU A 139 2.24 3.39 -11.15
CA GLU A 139 1.70 3.99 -9.94
C GLU A 139 1.00 5.32 -10.25
N ASN A 140 1.65 6.19 -11.02
CA ASN A 140 1.09 7.50 -11.38
C ASN A 140 -0.23 7.38 -12.15
N ASN A 141 -0.32 6.49 -13.15
CA ASN A 141 -1.53 6.27 -13.94
C ASN A 141 -2.68 5.70 -13.09
N ALA A 142 -2.37 4.83 -12.13
CA ALA A 142 -3.38 4.31 -11.22
C ALA A 142 -3.94 5.40 -10.29
N ILE A 143 -3.07 6.27 -9.77
CA ILE A 143 -3.46 7.41 -8.94
C ILE A 143 -4.31 8.40 -9.75
N GLU A 144 -3.90 8.73 -10.96
CA GLU A 144 -4.66 9.60 -11.88
C GLU A 144 -6.06 9.03 -12.15
N MET A 145 -6.17 7.73 -12.42
CA MET A 145 -7.45 7.05 -12.58
C MET A 145 -8.32 7.19 -11.33
N MET A 146 -7.76 6.99 -10.13
CA MET A 146 -8.52 7.10 -8.88
C MET A 146 -9.00 8.53 -8.64
N ILE A 147 -8.18 9.54 -8.91
CA ILE A 147 -8.55 10.96 -8.83
C ILE A 147 -9.71 11.25 -9.79
N SER A 148 -9.60 10.81 -11.06
CA SER A 148 -10.65 11.01 -12.06
C SER A 148 -11.97 10.38 -11.64
N LEU A 149 -11.95 9.17 -11.07
CA LEU A 149 -13.15 8.49 -10.58
C LEU A 149 -13.79 9.19 -9.37
N ALA A 150 -12.98 9.76 -8.49
CA ALA A 150 -13.46 10.56 -7.36
C ALA A 150 -14.07 11.88 -7.83
N GLU A 151 -13.49 12.53 -8.84
CA GLU A 151 -14.04 13.74 -9.48
C GLU A 151 -15.39 13.47 -10.14
N GLU A 152 -15.52 12.39 -10.89
CA GLU A 152 -16.77 11.96 -11.48
C GLU A 152 -17.87 11.74 -10.43
N ALA A 153 -17.53 11.06 -9.32
CA ALA A 153 -18.47 10.85 -8.22
C ALA A 153 -18.93 12.18 -7.63
N ARG A 154 -18.02 13.12 -7.41
CA ARG A 154 -18.32 14.47 -6.88
C ARG A 154 -19.21 15.27 -7.82
N LEU A 155 -18.99 15.22 -9.13
CA LEU A 155 -19.86 15.85 -10.12
C LEU A 155 -21.28 15.28 -10.09
N GLY A 156 -21.42 14.00 -9.75
CA GLY A 156 -22.70 13.33 -9.48
C GLY A 156 -23.29 13.61 -8.08
N SER A 157 -22.77 14.61 -7.35
CA SER A 157 -23.16 14.96 -5.97
C SER A 157 -22.95 13.83 -4.95
N SER A 158 -21.93 13.00 -5.18
CA SER A 158 -21.52 11.90 -4.32
C SER A 158 -20.05 12.07 -3.95
N GLU A 159 -19.71 11.87 -2.70
CA GLU A 159 -18.34 11.99 -2.22
C GLU A 159 -17.83 10.65 -1.71
N VAL A 160 -16.63 10.28 -2.11
CA VAL A 160 -15.90 9.11 -1.63
C VAL A 160 -14.55 9.53 -1.06
N HIS A 161 -14.13 8.93 0.04
CA HIS A 161 -12.79 9.11 0.56
C HIS A 161 -11.85 8.10 -0.10
N ILE A 162 -11.01 8.56 -1.03
CA ILE A 162 -9.94 7.75 -1.63
C ILE A 162 -8.68 7.85 -0.77
N HIS A 163 -8.06 6.70 -0.53
CA HIS A 163 -6.80 6.64 0.20
C HIS A 163 -5.74 5.88 -0.62
N ILE A 164 -4.68 6.58 -1.01
CA ILE A 164 -3.54 5.97 -1.70
C ILE A 164 -2.59 5.42 -0.64
N VAL A 165 -2.45 4.09 -0.59
CA VAL A 165 -1.55 3.44 0.37
C VAL A 165 -0.12 3.42 -0.14
N HIS A 166 0.84 3.37 0.78
CA HIS A 166 2.27 3.13 0.54
C HIS A 166 2.85 3.84 -0.69
N LEU A 167 2.58 5.14 -0.87
CA LEU A 167 3.09 5.92 -1.99
C LEU A 167 4.61 5.82 -2.10
N SER A 168 5.09 5.30 -3.22
CA SER A 168 6.50 5.14 -3.54
C SER A 168 6.98 6.18 -4.56
N SER A 169 6.20 6.50 -5.59
CA SER A 169 6.58 7.46 -6.62
C SER A 169 6.31 8.91 -6.20
N SER A 170 7.35 9.71 -6.05
CA SER A 170 7.21 11.14 -5.78
C SER A 170 6.62 11.93 -6.96
N ASP A 171 6.59 11.36 -8.16
CA ASP A 171 6.05 12.04 -9.36
C ASP A 171 4.52 12.24 -9.25
N ALA A 172 3.85 11.49 -8.37
CA ALA A 172 2.42 11.65 -8.12
C ALA A 172 2.08 12.82 -7.17
N LEU A 173 3.06 13.42 -6.49
CA LEU A 173 2.80 14.44 -5.44
C LEU A 173 2.03 15.65 -5.97
N ASP A 174 2.39 16.16 -7.15
CA ASP A 174 1.72 17.34 -7.72
C ASP A 174 0.25 17.07 -8.04
N MET A 175 -0.09 15.91 -8.61
CA MET A 175 -1.47 15.55 -8.91
C MET A 175 -2.30 15.31 -7.63
N ILE A 176 -1.72 14.68 -6.61
CA ILE A 176 -2.37 14.49 -5.31
C ILE A 176 -2.64 15.84 -4.63
N ASN A 177 -1.64 16.75 -4.64
CA ASN A 177 -1.79 18.10 -4.11
C ASN A 177 -2.87 18.90 -4.82
N ALA A 178 -2.92 18.83 -6.16
CA ALA A 178 -3.96 19.47 -6.96
C ALA A 178 -5.36 18.92 -6.61
N ALA A 179 -5.49 17.59 -6.47
CA ALA A 179 -6.72 16.94 -6.07
C ALA A 179 -7.19 17.39 -4.67
N LYS A 180 -6.28 17.42 -3.68
CA LYS A 180 -6.57 17.95 -2.34
C LYS A 180 -7.02 19.42 -2.37
N LYS A 181 -6.30 20.27 -3.11
CA LYS A 181 -6.64 21.70 -3.25
C LYS A 181 -7.96 21.94 -3.97
N SER A 182 -8.36 21.04 -4.85
CA SER A 182 -9.69 21.08 -5.50
C SER A 182 -10.84 20.68 -4.56
N GLY A 183 -10.53 20.22 -3.35
CA GLY A 183 -11.49 19.76 -2.35
C GLY A 183 -11.93 18.31 -2.50
N LEU A 184 -11.20 17.48 -3.24
CA LEU A 184 -11.45 16.03 -3.22
C LEU A 184 -11.06 15.44 -1.86
N ARG A 185 -11.85 14.50 -1.37
CA ARG A 185 -11.51 13.69 -0.19
C ARG A 185 -10.48 12.63 -0.59
N ILE A 186 -9.23 13.05 -0.68
CA ILE A 186 -8.09 12.17 -0.95
C ILE A 186 -7.04 12.30 0.14
N SER A 187 -6.52 11.16 0.60
CA SER A 187 -5.39 11.08 1.50
C SER A 187 -4.37 10.08 0.96
N THR A 188 -3.13 10.19 1.42
CA THR A 188 -2.05 9.28 1.02
C THR A 188 -1.07 9.05 2.15
N GLU A 189 -0.49 7.87 2.18
CA GLU A 189 0.53 7.47 3.13
C GLU A 189 1.79 6.99 2.41
N THR A 190 2.92 7.04 3.10
CA THR A 190 4.17 6.43 2.64
C THR A 190 4.77 5.56 3.75
N CYS A 191 5.91 4.93 3.48
CA CYS A 191 6.48 3.93 4.37
C CYS A 191 7.92 4.23 4.78
N PRO A 192 8.39 3.72 5.94
CA PRO A 192 9.77 3.90 6.38
C PRO A 192 10.80 3.48 5.33
N HIS A 193 10.55 2.37 4.63
CA HIS A 193 11.47 1.87 3.61
C HIS A 193 11.58 2.79 2.39
N TYR A 194 10.52 3.52 2.00
CA TYR A 194 10.59 4.52 0.93
C TYR A 194 11.26 5.82 1.36
N LEU A 195 11.33 6.10 2.64
CA LEU A 195 11.91 7.30 3.20
C LEU A 195 13.37 7.14 3.65
N THR A 196 13.82 5.91 3.85
CA THR A 196 15.15 5.63 4.45
C THR A 196 16.05 4.76 3.59
N LEU A 197 15.49 4.03 2.62
CA LEU A 197 16.24 3.20 1.68
C LEU A 197 16.17 3.80 0.28
N ASN A 198 17.18 3.56 -0.53
CA ASN A 198 17.22 3.99 -1.93
C ASN A 198 17.81 2.89 -2.82
N SER A 199 17.39 2.89 -4.08
CA SER A 199 17.75 1.87 -5.06
C SER A 199 19.24 1.78 -5.33
N GLU A 200 19.97 2.89 -5.22
CA GLU A 200 21.41 2.97 -5.48
C GLU A 200 22.22 2.22 -4.42
N SER A 201 21.66 2.05 -3.22
CA SER A 201 22.34 1.38 -2.12
C SER A 201 21.91 -0.08 -1.92
N ILE A 202 20.93 -0.57 -2.67
CA ILE A 202 20.45 -1.95 -2.56
C ILE A 202 21.41 -2.88 -3.28
N PRO A 203 22.01 -3.86 -2.56
CA PRO A 203 22.92 -4.80 -3.20
C PRO A 203 22.19 -5.78 -4.12
N ASP A 204 22.85 -6.18 -5.19
CA ASP A 204 22.42 -7.30 -6.01
C ASP A 204 22.34 -8.58 -5.16
N PHE A 205 21.57 -9.56 -5.59
CA PHE A 205 21.35 -10.83 -4.87
C PHE A 205 20.72 -10.69 -3.48
N ASN A 206 20.11 -9.55 -3.14
CA ASN A 206 19.50 -9.34 -1.83
C ASN A 206 18.00 -8.99 -1.90
N PRO A 207 17.12 -9.98 -2.14
CA PRO A 207 15.68 -9.76 -2.26
C PRO A 207 14.98 -9.42 -0.94
N LEU A 208 15.70 -9.29 0.18
CA LEU A 208 15.15 -8.71 1.41
C LEU A 208 14.58 -7.31 1.20
N PHE A 209 15.14 -6.56 0.24
CA PHE A 209 14.69 -5.21 -0.11
C PHE A 209 13.54 -5.18 -1.11
N LYS A 210 13.06 -6.34 -1.58
CA LYS A 210 11.92 -6.36 -2.50
C LYS A 210 10.63 -6.02 -1.78
N CYS A 211 9.97 -4.95 -2.24
CA CYS A 211 8.58 -4.59 -1.94
C CYS A 211 7.91 -4.05 -3.21
N THR A 212 6.60 -3.97 -3.20
CA THR A 212 5.79 -3.43 -4.31
C THR A 212 4.76 -2.44 -3.78
N PRO A 213 4.79 -1.19 -4.32
CA PRO A 213 5.73 -0.64 -5.31
C PRO A 213 7.19 -0.71 -4.86
N PRO A 214 8.19 -0.61 -5.79
CA PRO A 214 9.61 -0.74 -5.43
C PRO A 214 10.16 0.49 -4.72
N ILE A 215 11.24 0.28 -3.95
CA ILE A 215 12.08 1.37 -3.41
C ILE A 215 12.77 2.07 -4.57
N ARG A 216 12.68 3.39 -4.64
CA ARG A 216 13.19 4.19 -5.74
C ARG A 216 14.49 4.92 -5.38
N GLU A 217 14.93 5.81 -6.22
CA GLU A 217 16.21 6.51 -6.15
C GLU A 217 16.27 7.48 -4.95
N ALA A 218 17.47 7.87 -4.54
CA ALA A 218 17.68 8.79 -3.42
C ALA A 218 16.97 10.15 -3.62
N ALA A 219 16.97 10.69 -4.84
CA ALA A 219 16.24 11.92 -5.15
C ALA A 219 14.73 11.79 -4.93
N ASN A 220 14.17 10.59 -5.15
CA ASN A 220 12.77 10.32 -4.88
C ASN A 220 12.46 10.34 -3.36
N ASN A 221 13.38 9.83 -2.52
CA ASN A 221 13.21 9.92 -1.07
C ASN A 221 13.13 11.39 -0.62
N ASP A 222 14.01 12.25 -1.14
CA ASP A 222 14.02 13.67 -0.77
C ASP A 222 12.70 14.35 -1.15
N ASN A 223 12.13 14.02 -2.31
CA ASN A 223 10.84 14.51 -2.72
C ASN A 223 9.68 13.97 -1.84
N LEU A 224 9.73 12.71 -1.41
CA LEU A 224 8.73 12.16 -0.47
C LEU A 224 8.80 12.87 0.89
N TRP A 225 10.00 13.13 1.40
CA TRP A 225 10.19 13.95 2.62
C TRP A 225 9.65 15.37 2.46
N TRP A 226 9.89 16.00 1.31
CA TRP A 226 9.27 17.28 0.99
C TRP A 226 7.73 17.17 0.99
N GLY A 227 7.16 16.15 0.35
CA GLY A 227 5.72 15.90 0.33
C GLY A 227 5.10 15.72 1.72
N LEU A 228 5.83 15.09 2.65
CA LEU A 228 5.44 15.01 4.07
C LEU A 228 5.45 16.39 4.72
N GLY A 229 6.53 17.17 4.52
CA GLY A 229 6.66 18.51 5.09
C GLY A 229 5.59 19.49 4.62
N GLU A 230 5.15 19.37 3.36
CA GLU A 230 4.09 20.18 2.77
C GLU A 230 2.66 19.65 3.09
N GLY A 231 2.52 18.54 3.80
CA GLY A 231 1.22 17.93 4.10
C GLY A 231 0.52 17.32 2.88
N ILE A 232 1.25 17.05 1.81
CA ILE A 232 0.74 16.32 0.64
C ILE A 232 0.61 14.84 0.98
N ILE A 233 1.60 14.29 1.68
CA ILE A 233 1.52 12.97 2.31
C ILE A 233 1.03 13.17 3.73
N ASP A 234 -0.03 12.47 4.13
CA ASP A 234 -0.74 12.71 5.39
C ASP A 234 -0.04 12.06 6.59
N PHE A 235 0.54 10.87 6.39
CA PHE A 235 1.22 10.13 7.48
C PHE A 235 2.12 9.01 6.95
N ILE A 236 2.81 8.37 7.88
CA ILE A 236 3.72 7.26 7.61
C ILE A 236 3.17 6.00 8.26
N VAL A 237 3.12 4.90 7.51
CA VAL A 237 2.67 3.59 8.00
C VAL A 237 3.74 2.53 7.81
N SER A 238 3.66 1.47 8.57
CA SER A 238 4.67 0.41 8.52
C SER A 238 4.66 -0.39 7.22
N ASP A 239 3.51 -0.60 6.63
CA ASP A 239 3.30 -1.60 5.55
C ASP A 239 4.06 -2.90 5.84
N HIS A 240 3.93 -3.37 7.10
CA HIS A 240 4.63 -4.56 7.58
C HIS A 240 4.11 -5.80 6.86
N SER A 241 4.92 -6.32 5.97
CA SER A 241 4.58 -7.49 5.14
C SER A 241 5.70 -8.54 5.21
N PRO A 242 5.79 -9.26 6.35
CA PRO A 242 6.81 -10.29 6.54
C PRO A 242 6.46 -11.55 5.75
N CYS A 243 7.50 -12.28 5.36
CA CYS A 243 7.36 -13.63 4.86
C CYS A 243 8.51 -14.51 5.37
N THR A 244 8.40 -15.82 5.14
CA THR A 244 9.47 -16.75 5.52
C THR A 244 10.70 -16.57 4.61
N PRO A 245 11.91 -16.95 5.08
CA PRO A 245 13.13 -16.86 4.27
C PRO A 245 13.03 -17.59 2.93
N GLU A 246 12.32 -18.71 2.88
CA GLU A 246 12.11 -19.50 1.67
C GLU A 246 11.37 -18.70 0.61
N LEU A 247 10.31 -17.98 0.99
CA LEU A 247 9.54 -17.11 0.08
C LEU A 247 10.35 -15.88 -0.39
N LYS A 248 11.39 -15.49 0.36
CA LYS A 248 12.32 -14.44 -0.06
C LYS A 248 13.33 -14.91 -1.08
N HIS A 249 13.45 -16.20 -1.35
CA HIS A 249 14.43 -16.75 -2.31
C HIS A 249 15.87 -16.23 -2.08
N LEU A 250 16.28 -16.16 -0.81
CA LEU A 250 17.59 -15.61 -0.42
C LEU A 250 18.76 -16.40 -1.03
N GLU A 251 18.56 -17.70 -1.27
CA GLU A 251 19.57 -18.60 -1.84
C GLU A 251 19.89 -18.29 -3.30
N THR A 252 18.87 -17.86 -4.05
CA THR A 252 19.00 -17.53 -5.48
C THR A 252 19.22 -16.05 -5.72
N GLY A 253 18.85 -15.20 -4.77
CA GLY A 253 18.89 -13.76 -4.90
C GLY A 253 17.92 -13.18 -5.96
N ASN A 254 16.95 -13.97 -6.42
CA ASN A 254 16.07 -13.61 -7.54
C ASN A 254 14.95 -12.67 -7.08
N PHE A 255 15.05 -11.40 -7.47
CA PHE A 255 14.05 -10.37 -7.14
C PHE A 255 12.68 -10.63 -7.74
N LEU A 256 12.56 -11.29 -8.89
CA LEU A 256 11.24 -11.52 -9.50
C LEU A 256 10.47 -12.62 -8.78
N GLN A 257 11.15 -13.69 -8.38
CA GLN A 257 10.55 -14.83 -7.69
C GLN A 257 10.28 -14.54 -6.22
N ALA A 258 11.09 -13.68 -5.60
CA ALA A 258 10.97 -13.36 -4.19
C ALA A 258 9.61 -12.73 -3.87
N TRP A 259 9.04 -13.09 -2.72
CA TRP A 259 7.86 -12.40 -2.18
C TRP A 259 8.16 -10.93 -1.89
N GLY A 260 7.25 -10.02 -2.31
CA GLY A 260 7.33 -8.60 -2.01
C GLY A 260 6.87 -8.29 -0.59
N GLY A 261 7.63 -7.48 0.13
CA GLY A 261 7.25 -7.03 1.47
C GLY A 261 8.47 -6.88 2.40
N ILE A 262 8.37 -5.95 3.33
CA ILE A 262 9.42 -5.60 4.28
C ILE A 262 8.92 -5.71 5.71
N SER A 263 9.72 -6.34 6.59
CA SER A 263 9.46 -6.39 8.03
C SER A 263 9.86 -5.07 8.68
N SER A 264 8.92 -4.16 8.88
CA SER A 264 9.17 -2.76 9.31
C SER A 264 8.58 -2.41 10.68
N LEU A 265 7.67 -3.21 11.22
CA LEU A 265 6.80 -2.83 12.33
C LEU A 265 7.57 -2.42 13.59
N GLN A 266 8.59 -3.17 13.99
CA GLN A 266 9.36 -2.90 15.20
C GLN A 266 10.31 -1.71 15.05
N PHE A 267 10.82 -1.46 13.84
CA PHE A 267 11.91 -0.51 13.59
C PHE A 267 11.47 0.78 12.90
N GLY A 268 10.20 0.87 12.49
CA GLY A 268 9.69 2.01 11.72
C GLY A 268 9.90 3.34 12.44
N LEU A 269 9.46 3.45 13.69
CA LEU A 269 9.58 4.69 14.46
C LEU A 269 11.03 5.14 14.68
N PRO A 270 11.97 4.31 15.17
CA PRO A 270 13.35 4.75 15.34
C PRO A 270 14.06 5.09 14.02
N LEU A 271 13.75 4.39 12.93
CA LEU A 271 14.31 4.71 11.61
C LEU A 271 13.83 6.09 11.14
N ILE A 272 12.51 6.30 11.16
CA ILE A 272 11.91 7.58 10.74
C ILE A 272 12.39 8.72 11.63
N TRP A 273 12.41 8.55 12.94
CA TRP A 273 12.91 9.61 13.82
C TRP A 273 14.38 9.95 13.57
N THR A 274 15.21 8.95 13.34
CA THR A 274 16.63 9.16 13.03
C THR A 274 16.81 9.99 11.77
N GLU A 275 16.06 9.71 10.72
CA GLU A 275 16.15 10.42 9.47
C GLU A 275 15.47 11.80 9.53
N ALA A 276 14.30 11.91 10.14
CA ALA A 276 13.58 13.16 10.36
C ALA A 276 14.45 14.19 11.10
N LYS A 277 15.14 13.74 12.17
CA LYS A 277 16.04 14.60 12.94
C LYS A 277 17.19 15.14 12.09
N LYS A 278 17.78 14.32 11.23
CA LYS A 278 18.84 14.77 10.30
C LYS A 278 18.34 15.83 9.32
N ARG A 279 17.07 15.74 8.94
CA ARG A 279 16.40 16.66 8.01
C ARG A 279 15.81 17.89 8.70
N GLY A 280 15.96 18.02 10.03
CA GLY A 280 15.55 19.19 10.80
C GLY A 280 14.09 19.18 11.28
N TYR A 281 13.39 18.05 11.15
CA TYR A 281 12.05 17.87 11.70
C TYR A 281 12.07 17.78 13.22
N SER A 282 11.07 18.35 13.87
CA SER A 282 10.81 18.20 15.32
C SER A 282 9.94 16.97 15.59
N LEU A 283 9.84 16.58 16.88
CA LEU A 283 8.94 15.51 17.31
C LEU A 283 7.45 15.86 17.14
N GLN A 284 7.11 17.15 17.07
CA GLN A 284 5.74 17.61 16.93
C GLN A 284 5.27 17.61 15.48
N GLN A 285 6.17 17.61 14.53
CA GLN A 285 5.89 17.48 13.11
C GLN A 285 5.75 16.00 12.70
#